data_cc8d2102300732ad2fd658b2726c90a7
#
_entry.id   cc8d2102300732ad2fd658b2726c90a7
#
_cell.length_a   1.000
_cell.length_b   1.000
_cell.length_c   1.000
_cell.angle_alpha   90.00
_cell.angle_beta   90.00
_cell.angle_gamma   90.00
#
_symmetry.space_group_name_H-M   'P 1'
#
loop_
_entity.id
_entity.type
_entity.pdbx_description
1 polymer ?
#
loop_
_entity_poly.entity_id
_entity_poly.type
_entity_poly.pdbx_seq_one_letter_code
_entity_poly.pdbx_strand_id
1 'polypeptide(L)'
;MIIDELMCQFSSGTYDERLMDIYVDDNKLNYQKQRYVSALRNYMDEFGSDDVEIYSAPGRSEVGGNHTDHQNGEILAASINLDAIGIVKKTTDNKVTILSKGYTLITISLDNLEMQEEEKETTIALIKGVLAGFVNHGYKIGGFKAYITSDVLIGAGLSSSAAYETLIGNILSGLYNDMSVSAEEIAIIGQFAENVYFGKPCGLMDQMACSVGNLVHVDFANPREPKVEKVAFDLNRYGYSLCITDTKGSHADLTADYASIPEEMKKVAAFFGKEVLLGLSIDDILDNISKLRELAGDRGVLRAIHFIRENERVQKEVAALSNEDIEVFLKNVKASGNSSYKYLQNVYSNADVQHQNVSIALAISEDFLGDNGVCRVHGGGFAGTIQTFVKNEAVAEYQKKMDKVFGQGACSVLKIRKYGGMKVL
;
A
#
# COMPACT_ATOMS: atom_id res chain seq x y z
N MET A 1 21.13 -1.51 21.03
CA MET A 1 22.56 -1.77 20.70
C MET A 1 23.23 -0.45 20.37
N ILE A 2 24.52 -0.29 20.68
CA ILE A 2 25.27 0.96 20.44
C ILE A 2 25.41 1.22 18.93
N ILE A 3 25.16 2.44 18.50
CA ILE A 3 25.13 2.83 17.08
C ILE A 3 26.43 2.51 16.35
N ASP A 4 27.59 2.81 16.94
CA ASP A 4 28.90 2.56 16.32
C ASP A 4 29.14 1.08 16.03
N GLU A 5 28.71 0.21 16.97
CA GLU A 5 28.78 -1.24 16.80
C GLU A 5 27.86 -1.72 15.68
N LEU A 6 26.62 -1.20 15.61
CA LEU A 6 25.65 -1.51 14.55
C LEU A 6 26.18 -1.09 13.17
N MET A 7 26.75 0.11 13.03
CA MET A 7 27.33 0.56 11.76
C MET A 7 28.47 -0.36 11.29
N CYS A 8 29.29 -0.84 12.24
CA CYS A 8 30.37 -1.78 11.94
C CYS A 8 29.81 -3.14 11.50
N GLN A 9 28.80 -3.65 12.20
CA GLN A 9 28.17 -4.95 11.93
C GLN A 9 27.41 -4.95 10.59
N PHE A 10 26.68 -3.88 10.23
CA PHE A 10 26.07 -3.75 8.91
C PHE A 10 27.14 -3.70 7.80
N SER A 11 28.23 -2.93 8.02
CA SER A 11 29.30 -2.80 7.02
C SER A 11 30.04 -4.11 6.80
N SER A 12 30.29 -4.89 7.87
CA SER A 12 31.01 -6.17 7.81
C SER A 12 30.18 -7.34 7.27
N GLY A 13 28.86 -7.16 7.11
CA GLY A 13 27.97 -8.21 6.62
C GLY A 13 27.37 -9.11 7.67
N THR A 14 27.50 -8.78 8.96
CA THR A 14 26.89 -9.56 10.06
C THR A 14 25.38 -9.76 9.90
N TYR A 15 24.69 -8.79 9.28
CA TYR A 15 23.25 -8.82 9.06
C TYR A 15 22.84 -9.12 7.62
N ASP A 16 23.76 -9.59 6.75
CA ASP A 16 23.46 -9.84 5.33
C ASP A 16 22.30 -10.84 5.15
N GLU A 17 22.31 -11.95 5.88
CA GLU A 17 21.22 -12.94 5.85
C GLU A 17 19.88 -12.32 6.30
N ARG A 18 19.90 -11.49 7.34
CA ARG A 18 18.69 -10.80 7.83
C ARG A 18 18.13 -9.83 6.79
N LEU A 19 19.00 -9.05 6.14
CA LEU A 19 18.60 -8.13 5.07
C LEU A 19 18.08 -8.89 3.85
N MET A 20 18.70 -10.00 3.50
CA MET A 20 18.24 -10.85 2.41
C MET A 20 16.86 -11.46 2.69
N ASP A 21 16.60 -11.92 3.92
CA ASP A 21 15.29 -12.42 4.34
C ASP A 21 14.19 -11.32 4.30
N ILE A 22 14.56 -10.06 4.59
CA ILE A 22 13.62 -8.93 4.57
C ILE A 22 13.36 -8.43 3.15
N TYR A 23 14.40 -8.20 2.34
CA TYR A 23 14.30 -7.49 1.06
C TYR A 23 14.22 -8.41 -0.16
N VAL A 24 14.60 -9.68 -0.04
CA VAL A 24 14.45 -10.72 -1.09
C VAL A 24 15.10 -10.32 -2.43
N ASP A 25 16.18 -9.52 -2.40
CA ASP A 25 16.85 -9.02 -3.60
C ASP A 25 18.37 -8.92 -3.40
N ASP A 26 19.09 -9.92 -3.93
CA ASP A 26 20.56 -9.99 -3.87
C ASP A 26 21.24 -8.75 -4.47
N ASN A 27 20.66 -8.20 -5.54
CA ASN A 27 21.23 -7.04 -6.23
C ASN A 27 21.13 -5.75 -5.39
N LYS A 28 20.27 -5.72 -4.39
CA LYS A 28 20.05 -4.58 -3.51
C LYS A 28 20.71 -4.72 -2.14
N LEU A 29 21.35 -5.84 -1.83
CA LEU A 29 21.96 -6.07 -0.51
C LEU A 29 22.94 -4.96 -0.11
N ASN A 30 23.88 -4.61 -0.99
CA ASN A 30 24.85 -3.53 -0.71
C ASN A 30 24.17 -2.17 -0.54
N TYR A 31 23.14 -1.89 -1.32
CA TYR A 31 22.33 -0.68 -1.16
C TYR A 31 21.68 -0.64 0.22
N GLN A 32 21.06 -1.72 0.65
CA GLN A 32 20.40 -1.78 1.95
C GLN A 32 21.42 -1.62 3.10
N LYS A 33 22.57 -2.29 3.06
CA LYS A 33 23.64 -2.09 4.05
C LYS A 33 24.02 -0.62 4.19
N GLN A 34 24.27 0.06 3.07
CA GLN A 34 24.63 1.50 3.07
C GLN A 34 23.47 2.36 3.59
N ARG A 35 22.23 2.02 3.27
CA ARG A 35 21.05 2.73 3.73
C ARG A 35 20.89 2.65 5.26
N TYR A 36 21.07 1.46 5.86
CA TYR A 36 21.04 1.31 7.31
C TYR A 36 22.19 2.05 7.99
N VAL A 37 23.41 1.95 7.47
CA VAL A 37 24.57 2.71 7.99
C VAL A 37 24.34 4.22 7.89
N SER A 38 23.81 4.70 6.78
CA SER A 38 23.44 6.12 6.62
C SER A 38 22.38 6.56 7.62
N ALA A 39 21.34 5.73 7.83
CA ALA A 39 20.29 6.05 8.78
C ALA A 39 20.81 6.13 10.22
N LEU A 40 21.66 5.19 10.63
CA LEU A 40 22.32 5.20 11.93
C LEU A 40 23.20 6.45 12.12
N ARG A 41 23.97 6.82 11.10
CA ARG A 41 24.80 8.03 11.14
C ARG A 41 23.96 9.29 11.27
N ASN A 42 22.90 9.44 10.46
CA ASN A 42 22.02 10.60 10.53
C ASN A 42 21.28 10.70 11.88
N TYR A 43 20.92 9.56 12.48
CA TYR A 43 20.38 9.55 13.84
C TYR A 43 21.42 10.08 14.83
N MET A 44 22.66 9.59 14.75
CA MET A 44 23.76 9.99 15.62
C MET A 44 24.10 11.48 15.49
N ASP A 45 24.10 12.00 14.27
CA ASP A 45 24.37 13.41 14.00
C ASP A 45 23.33 14.33 14.60
N GLU A 46 22.03 13.91 14.65
CA GLU A 46 20.94 14.70 15.20
C GLU A 46 20.77 14.53 16.71
N PHE A 47 20.84 13.27 17.20
CA PHE A 47 20.42 12.93 18.57
C PHE A 47 21.58 12.45 19.47
N GLY A 48 22.78 12.27 18.92
CA GLY A 48 23.92 11.73 19.62
C GLY A 48 24.04 10.20 19.57
N SER A 49 25.10 9.66 20.17
CA SER A 49 25.32 8.21 20.24
C SER A 49 24.52 7.61 21.37
N ASP A 50 23.63 6.69 21.01
CA ASP A 50 22.68 6.04 21.92
C ASP A 50 22.62 4.52 21.67
N ASP A 51 22.00 3.81 22.62
CA ASP A 51 21.45 2.48 22.35
C ASP A 51 20.14 2.61 21.60
N VAL A 52 20.07 2.03 20.40
CA VAL A 52 18.91 2.15 19.52
C VAL A 52 18.30 0.80 19.18
N GLU A 53 17.05 0.84 18.76
CA GLU A 53 16.33 -0.23 18.12
C GLU A 53 16.01 0.16 16.67
N ILE A 54 15.83 -0.82 15.80
CA ILE A 54 15.56 -0.60 14.38
C ILE A 54 14.23 -1.23 14.00
N TYR A 55 13.36 -0.44 13.39
CA TYR A 55 12.05 -0.87 12.92
C TYR A 55 11.91 -0.64 11.41
N SER A 56 11.06 -1.42 10.77
CA SER A 56 10.78 -1.33 9.35
C SER A 56 9.31 -1.61 9.06
N ALA A 57 8.71 -0.86 8.13
CA ALA A 57 7.38 -1.12 7.62
C ALA A 57 7.35 -0.96 6.10
N PRO A 58 6.88 -1.96 5.34
CA PRO A 58 6.84 -1.94 3.89
C PRO A 58 5.73 -1.04 3.35
N GLY A 59 5.90 -0.60 2.10
CA GLY A 59 4.77 -0.22 1.26
C GLY A 59 4.01 -1.42 0.74
N ARG A 60 2.99 -1.18 -0.07
CA ARG A 60 2.14 -2.23 -0.63
C ARG A 60 1.88 -2.06 -2.13
N SER A 61 1.52 -3.15 -2.79
CA SER A 61 0.95 -3.18 -4.12
C SER A 61 -0.42 -3.86 -4.09
N GLU A 62 -1.45 -3.22 -4.65
CA GLU A 62 -2.75 -3.86 -4.88
C GLU A 62 -2.62 -4.87 -6.01
N VAL A 63 -3.02 -6.13 -5.79
CA VAL A 63 -2.92 -7.22 -6.77
C VAL A 63 -4.26 -7.50 -7.42
N GLY A 64 -5.33 -7.54 -6.63
CA GLY A 64 -6.71 -7.76 -7.08
C GLY A 64 -7.71 -7.02 -6.19
N GLY A 65 -8.95 -6.88 -6.66
CA GLY A 65 -10.01 -6.19 -5.90
C GLY A 65 -10.00 -4.67 -6.06
N ASN A 66 -9.74 -4.19 -7.28
CA ASN A 66 -9.70 -2.75 -7.55
C ASN A 66 -11.03 -2.07 -7.19
N HIS A 67 -11.00 -1.17 -6.21
CA HIS A 67 -12.17 -0.44 -5.68
C HIS A 67 -13.30 -1.33 -5.13
N THR A 68 -12.97 -2.48 -4.53
CA THR A 68 -13.97 -3.33 -3.88
C THR A 68 -14.13 -3.05 -2.38
N ASP A 69 -13.10 -2.56 -1.71
CA ASP A 69 -13.03 -2.34 -0.27
C ASP A 69 -14.11 -1.39 0.26
N HIS A 70 -14.38 -0.28 -0.45
CA HIS A 70 -15.43 0.68 -0.06
C HIS A 70 -16.86 0.18 -0.30
N GLN A 71 -17.03 -1.03 -0.87
CA GLN A 71 -18.31 -1.74 -1.02
C GLN A 71 -18.35 -3.03 -0.19
N ASN A 72 -17.48 -3.13 0.81
CA ASN A 72 -17.29 -4.30 1.69
C ASN A 72 -16.95 -5.59 0.92
N GLY A 73 -16.24 -5.46 -0.20
CA GLY A 73 -15.79 -6.58 -1.01
C GLY A 73 -14.47 -7.17 -0.52
N GLU A 74 -13.84 -7.97 -1.39
CA GLU A 74 -12.59 -8.65 -1.13
C GLU A 74 -11.45 -8.02 -1.90
N ILE A 75 -10.25 -8.04 -1.34
CA ILE A 75 -9.02 -7.58 -1.99
C ILE A 75 -7.89 -8.60 -1.85
N LEU A 76 -6.96 -8.54 -2.79
CA LEU A 76 -5.67 -9.20 -2.71
C LEU A 76 -4.58 -8.14 -2.85
N ALA A 77 -3.73 -8.01 -1.83
CA ALA A 77 -2.64 -7.03 -1.81
C ALA A 77 -1.34 -7.67 -1.38
N ALA A 78 -0.21 -7.07 -1.74
CA ALA A 78 1.13 -7.57 -1.42
C ALA A 78 1.95 -6.51 -0.69
N SER A 79 2.65 -6.90 0.37
CA SER A 79 3.76 -6.12 0.91
C SER A 79 4.92 -6.16 -0.08
N ILE A 80 5.61 -5.04 -0.25
CA ILE A 80 6.74 -4.93 -1.18
C ILE A 80 8.06 -4.69 -0.45
N ASN A 81 9.17 -4.92 -1.15
CA ASN A 81 10.52 -4.74 -0.59
C ASN A 81 11.01 -3.29 -0.57
N LEU A 82 10.14 -2.31 -0.80
CA LEU A 82 10.38 -0.91 -0.48
C LEU A 82 9.71 -0.59 0.85
N ASP A 83 10.45 0.01 1.77
CA ASP A 83 9.98 0.25 3.12
C ASP A 83 10.38 1.62 3.67
N ALA A 84 9.76 1.97 4.79
CA ALA A 84 10.25 2.99 5.70
C ALA A 84 11.00 2.30 6.85
N ILE A 85 12.19 2.78 7.20
CA ILE A 85 12.97 2.31 8.35
C ILE A 85 13.11 3.42 9.39
N GLY A 86 13.04 3.07 10.67
CA GLY A 86 13.21 3.95 11.81
C GLY A 86 14.35 3.48 12.70
N ILE A 87 15.31 4.36 12.97
CA ILE A 87 16.32 4.21 14.04
C ILE A 87 15.76 4.90 15.26
N VAL A 88 15.54 4.19 16.36
CA VAL A 88 14.67 4.64 17.44
C VAL A 88 15.31 4.45 18.81
N LYS A 89 15.15 5.44 19.67
CA LYS A 89 15.52 5.39 21.10
C LYS A 89 14.33 5.73 21.97
N LYS A 90 13.99 4.84 22.89
CA LYS A 90 13.03 5.10 23.96
C LYS A 90 13.55 6.22 24.86
N THR A 91 12.69 7.19 25.23
CA THR A 91 13.01 8.27 26.16
C THR A 91 12.12 8.22 27.39
N THR A 92 12.50 8.99 28.41
CA THR A 92 11.72 9.15 29.65
C THR A 92 10.95 10.47 29.70
N ASP A 93 11.18 11.35 28.71
CA ASP A 93 10.40 12.56 28.54
C ASP A 93 9.04 12.23 27.89
N ASN A 94 8.05 13.08 28.12
CA ASN A 94 6.70 12.86 27.62
C ASN A 94 6.54 13.42 26.18
N LYS A 95 7.51 13.11 25.29
CA LYS A 95 7.57 13.67 23.93
C LYS A 95 7.98 12.62 22.90
N VAL A 96 7.39 12.73 21.72
CA VAL A 96 7.82 12.03 20.50
C VAL A 96 8.56 13.03 19.61
N THR A 97 9.84 12.74 19.30
CA THR A 97 10.67 13.59 18.46
C THR A 97 11.14 12.80 17.25
N ILE A 98 10.79 13.24 16.05
CA ILE A 98 11.07 12.53 14.80
C ILE A 98 11.71 13.48 13.80
N LEU A 99 12.85 13.03 13.23
CA LEU A 99 13.44 13.61 12.03
C LEU A 99 13.28 12.63 10.87
N SER A 100 12.46 12.99 9.89
CA SER A 100 12.37 12.23 8.64
C SER A 100 13.33 12.84 7.59
N LYS A 101 14.00 11.98 6.82
CA LYS A 101 14.96 12.40 5.78
C LYS A 101 14.34 13.41 4.82
N GLY A 102 14.91 14.60 4.74
CA GLY A 102 14.45 15.67 3.85
C GLY A 102 13.33 16.56 4.43
N TYR A 103 12.96 16.36 5.69
CA TYR A 103 11.93 17.13 6.38
C TYR A 103 12.48 17.79 7.64
N THR A 104 11.72 18.72 8.20
CA THR A 104 12.04 19.38 9.47
C THR A 104 11.75 18.46 10.66
N LEU A 105 12.47 18.68 11.76
CA LEU A 105 12.25 17.99 13.03
C LEU A 105 10.84 18.25 13.56
N ILE A 106 10.13 17.19 13.90
CA ILE A 106 8.81 17.22 14.52
C ILE A 106 8.94 16.84 15.99
N THR A 107 8.30 17.59 16.89
CA THR A 107 8.18 17.24 18.31
C THR A 107 6.71 17.35 18.73
N ILE A 108 6.18 16.25 19.29
CA ILE A 108 4.80 16.11 19.75
C ILE A 108 4.81 15.84 21.24
N SER A 109 4.07 16.63 22.03
CA SER A 109 3.81 16.33 23.44
C SER A 109 2.73 15.28 23.57
N LEU A 110 2.96 14.29 24.43
CA LEU A 110 1.97 13.26 24.75
C LEU A 110 0.90 13.73 25.75
N ASP A 111 1.03 14.94 26.28
CA ASP A 111 0.03 15.54 27.17
C ASP A 111 -1.25 15.97 26.43
N ASN A 112 -1.15 16.22 25.12
CA ASN A 112 -2.28 16.60 24.28
C ASN A 112 -2.20 15.90 22.93
N LEU A 113 -3.05 14.89 22.75
CA LEU A 113 -3.21 14.15 21.52
C LEU A 113 -4.54 14.47 20.81
N GLU A 114 -5.23 15.54 21.23
CA GLU A 114 -6.45 15.97 20.56
C GLU A 114 -6.19 16.35 19.11
N MET A 115 -7.14 15.98 18.24
CA MET A 115 -7.11 16.37 16.83
C MET A 115 -7.24 17.90 16.74
N GLN A 116 -6.38 18.50 15.91
CA GLN A 116 -6.43 19.91 15.58
C GLN A 116 -6.75 20.07 14.10
N GLU A 117 -7.67 20.95 13.76
CA GLU A 117 -8.12 21.17 12.37
C GLU A 117 -6.96 21.69 11.48
N GLU A 118 -6.08 22.52 12.04
CA GLU A 118 -4.92 23.09 11.35
C GLU A 118 -3.79 22.08 11.11
N GLU A 119 -3.82 20.91 11.75
CA GLU A 119 -2.85 19.84 11.56
C GLU A 119 -3.27 18.86 10.46
N LYS A 120 -4.51 18.93 9.97
CA LYS A 120 -4.98 18.04 8.89
C LYS A 120 -4.03 18.06 7.69
N GLU A 121 -3.95 16.93 7.03
CA GLU A 121 -3.05 16.68 5.89
C GLU A 121 -1.54 16.83 6.21
N THR A 122 -1.18 16.79 7.50
CA THR A 122 0.22 16.85 7.94
C THR A 122 0.70 15.52 8.55
N THR A 123 2.01 15.30 8.55
CA THR A 123 2.64 14.17 9.24
C THR A 123 2.39 14.19 10.75
N ILE A 124 2.22 15.39 11.36
CA ILE A 124 1.89 15.55 12.78
C ILE A 124 0.54 14.89 13.08
N ALA A 125 -0.46 15.14 12.24
CA ALA A 125 -1.79 14.53 12.39
C ALA A 125 -1.73 12.99 12.33
N LEU A 126 -0.99 12.41 11.39
CA LEU A 126 -0.81 10.97 11.31
C LEU A 126 -0.19 10.39 12.57
N ILE A 127 0.90 10.99 13.07
CA ILE A 127 1.58 10.52 14.29
C ILE A 127 0.65 10.61 15.50
N LYS A 128 -0.01 11.77 15.69
CA LYS A 128 -0.99 11.97 16.78
C LYS A 128 -2.14 10.97 16.68
N GLY A 129 -2.65 10.71 15.47
CA GLY A 129 -3.71 9.74 15.24
C GLY A 129 -3.32 8.33 15.65
N VAL A 130 -2.11 7.87 15.30
CA VAL A 130 -1.60 6.57 15.75
C VAL A 130 -1.44 6.52 17.26
N LEU A 131 -0.85 7.55 17.88
CA LEU A 131 -0.70 7.65 19.34
C LEU A 131 -2.07 7.59 20.05
N ALA A 132 -3.03 8.39 19.62
CA ALA A 132 -4.38 8.40 20.17
C ALA A 132 -5.11 7.06 19.94
N GLY A 133 -4.92 6.43 18.77
CA GLY A 133 -5.45 5.10 18.48
C GLY A 133 -4.93 4.05 19.45
N PHE A 134 -3.63 4.04 19.75
CA PHE A 134 -3.05 3.16 20.77
C PHE A 134 -3.72 3.35 22.14
N VAL A 135 -3.87 4.60 22.58
CA VAL A 135 -4.55 4.91 23.85
C VAL A 135 -5.99 4.42 23.85
N ASN A 136 -6.73 4.68 22.77
CA ASN A 136 -8.14 4.28 22.64
C ASN A 136 -8.32 2.75 22.69
N HIS A 137 -7.33 1.99 22.22
CA HIS A 137 -7.31 0.52 22.27
C HIS A 137 -6.71 -0.02 23.57
N GLY A 138 -6.35 0.85 24.53
CA GLY A 138 -5.82 0.45 25.85
C GLY A 138 -4.34 0.07 25.86
N TYR A 139 -3.59 0.38 24.79
CA TYR A 139 -2.15 0.16 24.72
C TYR A 139 -1.35 1.29 25.34
N LYS A 140 -0.14 0.97 25.79
CA LYS A 140 0.78 1.94 26.37
C LYS A 140 1.46 2.74 25.27
N ILE A 141 1.64 4.02 25.53
CA ILE A 141 2.48 4.91 24.73
C ILE A 141 3.54 5.57 25.62
N GLY A 142 4.53 6.18 25.00
CA GLY A 142 5.56 6.95 25.74
C GLY A 142 6.50 7.66 24.78
N GLY A 143 7.46 8.41 25.33
CA GLY A 143 8.39 9.22 24.56
C GLY A 143 9.43 8.40 23.81
N PHE A 144 9.78 8.86 22.61
CA PHE A 144 10.91 8.33 21.84
C PHE A 144 11.49 9.38 20.89
N LYS A 145 12.76 9.14 20.50
CA LYS A 145 13.41 9.87 19.41
C LYS A 145 13.57 8.91 18.22
N ALA A 146 13.34 9.39 17.02
CA ALA A 146 13.51 8.58 15.82
C ALA A 146 14.09 9.36 14.64
N TYR A 147 14.99 8.72 13.89
CA TYR A 147 15.33 9.12 12.53
C TYR A 147 14.67 8.14 11.56
N ILE A 148 13.91 8.67 10.59
CA ILE A 148 13.16 7.85 9.63
C ILE A 148 13.64 8.16 8.21
N THR A 149 13.84 7.11 7.40
CA THR A 149 14.07 7.20 5.96
C THR A 149 13.18 6.20 5.23
N SER A 150 12.65 6.59 4.07
CA SER A 150 11.73 5.76 3.29
C SER A 150 12.18 5.63 1.85
N ASP A 151 12.08 4.42 1.31
CA ASP A 151 12.16 4.11 -0.11
C ASP A 151 10.76 3.96 -0.74
N VAL A 152 9.70 4.00 0.06
CA VAL A 152 8.32 4.01 -0.44
C VAL A 152 8.05 5.35 -1.10
N LEU A 153 7.93 5.36 -2.41
CA LEU A 153 7.77 6.57 -3.20
C LEU A 153 6.42 7.25 -2.92
N ILE A 154 6.48 8.55 -2.63
CA ILE A 154 5.28 9.37 -2.44
C ILE A 154 4.62 9.60 -3.81
N GLY A 155 3.30 9.43 -3.88
CA GLY A 155 2.54 9.63 -5.12
C GLY A 155 2.64 8.50 -6.14
N ALA A 156 3.44 7.45 -5.89
CA ALA A 156 3.57 6.29 -6.77
C ALA A 156 2.56 5.17 -6.50
N GLY A 157 1.49 5.44 -5.76
CA GLY A 157 0.47 4.44 -5.45
C GLY A 157 0.94 3.29 -4.56
N LEU A 158 2.05 3.44 -3.83
CA LEU A 158 2.66 2.40 -2.98
C LEU A 158 2.34 2.57 -1.48
N SER A 159 1.42 3.47 -1.14
CA SER A 159 0.92 3.74 0.22
C SER A 159 2.00 4.15 1.23
N SER A 160 2.68 5.26 0.93
CA SER A 160 3.69 5.82 1.84
C SER A 160 3.10 6.25 3.20
N SER A 161 1.86 6.73 3.27
CA SER A 161 1.16 7.04 4.53
C SER A 161 0.95 5.81 5.38
N ALA A 162 0.37 4.73 4.82
CA ALA A 162 0.12 3.49 5.55
C ALA A 162 1.42 2.82 6.02
N ALA A 163 2.49 2.87 5.22
CA ALA A 163 3.81 2.40 5.64
C ALA A 163 4.35 3.20 6.84
N TYR A 164 4.14 4.52 6.85
CA TYR A 164 4.56 5.39 7.93
C TYR A 164 3.74 5.15 9.21
N GLU A 165 2.42 5.06 9.10
CA GLU A 165 1.50 4.72 10.21
C GLU A 165 1.87 3.36 10.82
N THR A 166 2.07 2.35 9.97
CA THR A 166 2.50 1.02 10.38
C THR A 166 3.87 1.05 11.08
N LEU A 167 4.82 1.86 10.60
CA LEU A 167 6.11 2.03 11.24
C LEU A 167 5.96 2.61 12.66
N ILE A 168 5.20 3.69 12.83
CA ILE A 168 4.94 4.29 14.15
C ILE A 168 4.23 3.30 15.07
N GLY A 169 3.22 2.57 14.57
CA GLY A 169 2.53 1.53 15.32
C GLY A 169 3.48 0.43 15.80
N ASN A 170 4.40 -0.05 14.95
CA ASN A 170 5.38 -1.06 15.34
C ASN A 170 6.42 -0.53 16.34
N ILE A 171 6.83 0.73 16.23
CA ILE A 171 7.70 1.39 17.21
C ILE A 171 7.02 1.40 18.59
N LEU A 172 5.77 1.82 18.67
CA LEU A 172 5.01 1.84 19.92
C LEU A 172 4.75 0.43 20.46
N SER A 173 4.46 -0.53 19.58
CA SER A 173 4.33 -1.93 19.96
C SER A 173 5.62 -2.48 20.59
N GLY A 174 6.77 -2.20 19.98
CA GLY A 174 8.06 -2.68 20.47
C GLY A 174 8.52 -2.00 21.76
N LEU A 175 8.49 -0.66 21.80
CA LEU A 175 9.03 0.10 22.93
C LEU A 175 8.18 -0.01 24.20
N TYR A 176 6.87 -0.21 24.09
CA TYR A 176 5.93 -0.05 25.20
C TYR A 176 4.98 -1.23 25.42
N ASN A 177 4.88 -2.15 24.44
CA ASN A 177 3.90 -3.25 24.46
C ASN A 177 4.51 -4.61 24.08
N ASP A 178 5.83 -4.79 24.20
CA ASP A 178 6.55 -6.05 23.99
C ASP A 178 6.24 -6.75 22.64
N MET A 179 6.03 -5.97 21.57
CA MET A 179 5.58 -6.42 20.25
C MET A 179 4.26 -7.22 20.26
N SER A 180 3.38 -6.99 21.25
CA SER A 180 2.15 -7.76 21.43
C SER A 180 0.93 -7.20 20.68
N VAL A 181 1.03 -5.98 20.11
CA VAL A 181 -0.05 -5.41 19.31
C VAL A 181 -0.07 -6.13 17.96
N SER A 182 -1.22 -6.70 17.59
CA SER A 182 -1.33 -7.48 16.35
C SER A 182 -1.18 -6.59 15.10
N ALA A 183 -0.82 -7.19 13.98
CA ALA A 183 -0.70 -6.48 12.72
C ALA A 183 -2.04 -5.87 12.27
N GLU A 184 -3.12 -6.58 12.50
CA GLU A 184 -4.48 -6.16 12.20
C GLU A 184 -4.88 -4.94 13.04
N GLU A 185 -4.56 -4.93 14.33
CA GLU A 185 -4.84 -3.78 15.19
C GLU A 185 -4.01 -2.56 14.81
N ILE A 186 -2.72 -2.74 14.46
CA ILE A 186 -1.89 -1.65 13.94
C ILE A 186 -2.50 -1.07 12.66
N ALA A 187 -3.02 -1.93 11.76
CA ALA A 187 -3.70 -1.50 10.54
C ALA A 187 -4.98 -0.69 10.84
N ILE A 188 -5.82 -1.15 11.75
CA ILE A 188 -7.05 -0.46 12.17
C ILE A 188 -6.73 0.92 12.79
N ILE A 189 -5.71 0.97 13.64
CA ILE A 189 -5.23 2.22 14.24
C ILE A 189 -4.67 3.18 13.16
N GLY A 190 -3.93 2.66 12.18
CA GLY A 190 -3.43 3.45 11.05
C GLY A 190 -4.58 4.06 10.23
N GLN A 191 -5.59 3.26 9.88
CA GLN A 191 -6.78 3.76 9.19
C GLN A 191 -7.52 4.84 10.01
N PHE A 192 -7.66 4.65 11.31
CA PHE A 192 -8.23 5.65 12.20
C PHE A 192 -7.42 6.96 12.14
N ALA A 193 -6.10 6.88 12.16
CA ALA A 193 -5.23 8.05 12.05
C ALA A 193 -5.43 8.80 10.72
N GLU A 194 -5.50 8.07 9.60
CA GLU A 194 -5.70 8.67 8.27
C GLU A 194 -7.09 9.28 8.11
N ASN A 195 -8.14 8.58 8.55
CA ASN A 195 -9.52 9.04 8.39
C ASN A 195 -9.90 10.18 9.35
N VAL A 196 -9.49 10.11 10.62
CA VAL A 196 -9.95 11.03 11.65
C VAL A 196 -9.00 12.20 11.84
N TYR A 197 -7.70 11.94 11.95
CA TYR A 197 -6.69 12.96 12.23
C TYR A 197 -6.18 13.64 10.96
N PHE A 198 -5.78 12.85 9.97
CA PHE A 198 -5.29 13.40 8.71
C PHE A 198 -6.42 13.97 7.86
N GLY A 199 -7.63 13.40 7.97
CA GLY A 199 -8.83 13.90 7.31
C GLY A 199 -9.03 13.38 5.88
N LYS A 200 -8.33 12.32 5.49
CA LYS A 200 -8.48 11.68 4.17
C LYS A 200 -9.21 10.34 4.32
N PRO A 201 -10.47 10.24 3.85
CA PRO A 201 -11.19 8.96 3.88
C PRO A 201 -10.47 7.88 3.06
N CYS A 202 -10.14 6.77 3.68
CA CYS A 202 -9.54 5.61 3.04
C CYS A 202 -10.17 4.30 3.52
N GLY A 203 -10.09 3.25 2.69
CA GLY A 203 -10.34 1.86 3.09
C GLY A 203 -9.23 1.33 3.99
N LEU A 204 -9.33 0.07 4.41
CA LEU A 204 -8.36 -0.58 5.31
C LEU A 204 -7.28 -1.38 4.57
N MET A 205 -7.38 -1.51 3.25
CA MET A 205 -6.50 -2.32 2.41
C MET A 205 -5.02 -1.96 2.60
N ASP A 206 -4.71 -0.67 2.52
CA ASP A 206 -3.34 -0.15 2.51
C ASP A 206 -2.62 -0.48 3.82
N GLN A 207 -3.26 -0.15 4.94
CA GLN A 207 -2.72 -0.41 6.27
C GLN A 207 -2.61 -1.90 6.56
N MET A 208 -3.60 -2.70 6.13
CA MET A 208 -3.59 -4.14 6.32
C MET A 208 -2.43 -4.79 5.56
N ALA A 209 -2.23 -4.45 4.29
CA ALA A 209 -1.14 -4.98 3.50
C ALA A 209 0.23 -4.56 4.06
N CYS A 210 0.41 -3.30 4.48
CA CYS A 210 1.67 -2.83 5.07
C CYS A 210 1.97 -3.50 6.43
N SER A 211 0.94 -3.79 7.23
CA SER A 211 1.10 -4.32 8.59
C SER A 211 1.31 -5.84 8.62
N VAL A 212 0.59 -6.59 7.78
CA VAL A 212 0.52 -8.07 7.86
C VAL A 212 1.70 -8.75 7.14
N GLY A 213 2.11 -8.24 6.00
CA GLY A 213 3.21 -8.84 5.22
C GLY A 213 2.75 -9.94 4.25
N ASN A 214 3.61 -10.28 3.28
CA ASN A 214 3.35 -11.26 2.23
C ASN A 214 2.25 -10.81 1.25
N LEU A 215 1.58 -11.76 0.58
CA LEU A 215 0.28 -11.55 -0.04
C LEU A 215 -0.80 -11.69 1.03
N VAL A 216 -1.75 -10.77 1.02
CA VAL A 216 -2.85 -10.73 1.99
C VAL A 216 -4.16 -10.69 1.23
N HIS A 217 -5.00 -11.69 1.45
CA HIS A 217 -6.41 -11.67 1.10
C HIS A 217 -7.20 -11.10 2.26
N VAL A 218 -8.02 -10.10 2.00
CA VAL A 218 -8.89 -9.48 3.02
C VAL A 218 -10.32 -9.49 2.53
N ASP A 219 -11.22 -10.08 3.31
CA ASP A 219 -12.68 -10.05 3.13
C ASP A 219 -13.27 -8.99 4.08
N PHE A 220 -13.81 -7.91 3.52
CA PHE A 220 -14.43 -6.81 4.24
C PHE A 220 -15.94 -6.97 4.44
N ALA A 221 -16.52 -8.18 4.30
CA ALA A 221 -17.95 -8.41 4.52
C ALA A 221 -18.42 -7.91 5.91
N ASN A 222 -17.56 -8.02 6.93
CA ASN A 222 -17.68 -7.32 8.19
C ASN A 222 -16.56 -6.28 8.34
N PRO A 223 -16.75 -4.99 8.02
CA PRO A 223 -15.68 -4.00 8.07
C PRO A 223 -15.10 -3.74 9.47
N ARG A 224 -15.85 -4.12 10.53
CA ARG A 224 -15.39 -3.97 11.92
C ARG A 224 -14.46 -5.11 12.34
N GLU A 225 -14.56 -6.24 11.66
CA GLU A 225 -13.79 -7.46 11.93
C GLU A 225 -13.49 -8.16 10.59
N PRO A 226 -12.62 -7.58 9.75
CA PRO A 226 -12.28 -8.15 8.46
C PRO A 226 -11.59 -9.49 8.62
N LYS A 227 -11.89 -10.42 7.73
CA LYS A 227 -11.15 -11.69 7.70
C LYS A 227 -9.88 -11.50 6.89
N VAL A 228 -8.75 -11.82 7.52
CA VAL A 228 -7.41 -11.65 6.95
C VAL A 228 -6.74 -13.00 6.78
N GLU A 229 -6.34 -13.32 5.57
CA GLU A 229 -5.64 -14.56 5.24
C GLU A 229 -4.32 -14.24 4.54
N LYS A 230 -3.21 -14.79 5.05
CA LYS A 230 -1.92 -14.72 4.36
C LYS A 230 -1.86 -15.79 3.28
N VAL A 231 -1.59 -15.35 2.06
CA VAL A 231 -1.39 -16.23 0.91
C VAL A 231 0.11 -16.37 0.68
N ALA A 232 0.66 -17.54 1.03
CA ALA A 232 2.09 -17.81 0.84
C ALA A 232 2.37 -18.07 -0.65
N PHE A 233 3.05 -17.13 -1.30
CA PHE A 233 3.38 -17.24 -2.71
C PHE A 233 4.70 -16.52 -3.04
N ASP A 234 5.57 -17.18 -3.77
CA ASP A 234 6.82 -16.62 -4.28
C ASP A 234 6.78 -16.49 -5.81
N LEU A 235 6.51 -15.28 -6.28
CA LEU A 235 6.41 -14.96 -7.70
C LEU A 235 7.69 -15.32 -8.49
N ASN A 236 8.87 -15.17 -7.87
CA ASN A 236 10.15 -15.46 -8.53
C ASN A 236 10.29 -16.95 -8.90
N ARG A 237 9.72 -17.84 -8.08
CA ARG A 237 9.74 -19.28 -8.30
C ARG A 237 9.06 -19.69 -9.62
N TYR A 238 8.13 -18.85 -10.08
CA TYR A 238 7.40 -19.03 -11.33
C TYR A 238 8.00 -18.25 -12.50
N GLY A 239 9.15 -17.62 -12.29
CA GLY A 239 9.85 -16.89 -13.33
C GLY A 239 9.27 -15.52 -13.67
N TYR A 240 8.51 -14.90 -12.76
CA TYR A 240 7.94 -13.57 -12.94
C TYR A 240 8.46 -12.58 -11.91
N SER A 241 8.47 -11.31 -12.30
CA SER A 241 8.71 -10.16 -11.42
C SER A 241 7.52 -9.22 -11.45
N LEU A 242 7.25 -8.56 -10.31
CA LEU A 242 6.30 -7.48 -10.20
C LEU A 242 6.99 -6.17 -10.57
N CYS A 243 6.44 -5.43 -11.53
CA CYS A 243 6.92 -4.10 -11.89
C CYS A 243 5.82 -3.07 -11.66
N ILE A 244 6.19 -1.92 -11.10
CA ILE A 244 5.33 -0.74 -10.99
C ILE A 244 5.96 0.36 -11.83
N THR A 245 5.18 0.91 -12.76
CA THR A 245 5.62 2.05 -13.57
C THR A 245 4.84 3.30 -13.18
N ASP A 246 5.55 4.31 -12.70
CA ASP A 246 5.03 5.64 -12.48
C ASP A 246 4.90 6.36 -13.83
N THR A 247 3.67 6.63 -14.24
CA THR A 247 3.36 7.22 -15.55
C THR A 247 3.54 8.73 -15.58
N LYS A 248 3.92 9.34 -14.47
CA LYS A 248 4.10 10.81 -14.30
C LYS A 248 2.82 11.60 -14.56
N GLY A 249 1.66 10.96 -14.46
CA GLY A 249 0.37 11.65 -14.49
C GLY A 249 0.13 12.46 -13.23
N SER A 250 -0.50 13.64 -13.36
CA SER A 250 -0.86 14.46 -12.21
C SER A 250 -2.11 13.94 -11.52
N HIS A 251 -2.10 13.92 -10.19
CA HIS A 251 -3.29 13.66 -9.37
C HIS A 251 -4.07 14.95 -9.03
N ALA A 252 -3.59 16.11 -9.47
CA ALA A 252 -4.27 17.37 -9.27
C ALA A 252 -5.65 17.34 -9.97
N ASP A 253 -6.66 17.88 -9.30
CA ASP A 253 -8.03 18.01 -9.79
C ASP A 253 -8.79 16.69 -10.05
N LEU A 254 -8.30 15.55 -9.60
CA LEU A 254 -8.97 14.23 -9.75
C LEU A 254 -9.90 13.84 -8.58
N THR A 255 -10.06 14.70 -7.59
CA THR A 255 -10.87 14.40 -6.38
C THR A 255 -12.32 14.03 -6.76
N ALA A 256 -12.91 14.72 -7.73
CA ALA A 256 -14.28 14.43 -8.21
C ALA A 256 -14.38 13.06 -8.90
N ASP A 257 -13.36 12.67 -9.69
CA ASP A 257 -13.31 11.35 -10.34
C ASP A 257 -13.24 10.24 -9.31
N TYR A 258 -12.36 10.34 -8.30
CA TYR A 258 -12.27 9.37 -7.21
C TYR A 258 -13.57 9.27 -6.40
N ALA A 259 -14.16 10.39 -6.01
CA ALA A 259 -15.42 10.42 -5.25
C ALA A 259 -16.59 9.81 -6.03
N SER A 260 -16.60 9.98 -7.36
CA SER A 260 -17.68 9.45 -8.22
C SER A 260 -17.79 7.93 -8.20
N ILE A 261 -16.69 7.19 -7.92
CA ILE A 261 -16.73 5.72 -7.93
C ILE A 261 -17.62 5.18 -6.82
N PRO A 262 -17.35 5.43 -5.52
CA PRO A 262 -18.22 4.94 -4.46
C PRO A 262 -19.61 5.56 -4.50
N GLU A 263 -19.77 6.81 -4.91
CA GLU A 263 -21.08 7.48 -4.99
C GLU A 263 -22.00 6.81 -6.00
N GLU A 264 -21.51 6.50 -7.21
CA GLU A 264 -22.31 5.83 -8.23
C GLU A 264 -22.65 4.39 -7.86
N MET A 265 -21.71 3.65 -7.25
CA MET A 265 -21.98 2.31 -6.72
C MET A 265 -23.03 2.33 -5.61
N LYS A 266 -22.99 3.30 -4.69
CA LYS A 266 -23.99 3.47 -3.63
C LYS A 266 -25.37 3.79 -4.18
N LYS A 267 -25.50 4.55 -5.28
CA LYS A 267 -26.81 4.78 -5.94
C LYS A 267 -27.43 3.48 -6.42
N VAL A 268 -26.63 2.57 -6.98
CA VAL A 268 -27.10 1.24 -7.40
C VAL A 268 -27.50 0.41 -6.19
N ALA A 269 -26.68 0.36 -5.14
CA ALA A 269 -26.99 -0.36 -3.91
C ALA A 269 -28.30 0.13 -3.25
N ALA A 270 -28.51 1.44 -3.20
CA ALA A 270 -29.69 2.07 -2.64
C ALA A 270 -31.00 1.66 -3.35
N PHE A 271 -30.97 1.39 -4.66
CA PHE A 271 -32.11 0.85 -5.39
C PHE A 271 -32.61 -0.48 -4.81
N PHE A 272 -31.71 -1.31 -4.27
CA PHE A 272 -31.99 -2.58 -3.60
C PHE A 272 -32.17 -2.44 -2.08
N GLY A 273 -32.24 -1.21 -1.56
CA GLY A 273 -32.37 -0.95 -0.12
C GLY A 273 -31.11 -1.28 0.68
N LYS A 274 -29.93 -1.27 0.03
CA LYS A 274 -28.63 -1.58 0.63
C LYS A 274 -27.74 -0.32 0.69
N GLU A 275 -26.80 -0.32 1.62
CA GLU A 275 -25.78 0.74 1.72
C GLU A 275 -24.60 0.49 0.76
N VAL A 276 -24.31 -0.79 0.48
CA VAL A 276 -23.21 -1.25 -0.38
C VAL A 276 -23.66 -2.36 -1.31
N LEU A 277 -22.90 -2.63 -2.37
CA LEU A 277 -23.22 -3.63 -3.39
C LEU A 277 -23.04 -5.08 -2.92
N LEU A 278 -22.37 -5.32 -1.80
CA LEU A 278 -22.13 -6.67 -1.30
C LEU A 278 -23.42 -7.49 -1.21
N GLY A 279 -23.38 -8.73 -1.74
CA GLY A 279 -24.49 -9.66 -1.76
C GLY A 279 -25.51 -9.41 -2.88
N LEU A 280 -25.21 -8.52 -3.84
CA LEU A 280 -25.92 -8.45 -5.11
C LEU A 280 -25.28 -9.37 -6.14
N SER A 281 -26.09 -9.95 -7.01
CA SER A 281 -25.69 -10.78 -8.14
C SER A 281 -25.72 -10.00 -9.46
N ILE A 282 -25.12 -10.55 -10.49
CA ILE A 282 -25.23 -10.00 -11.86
C ILE A 282 -26.68 -10.02 -12.35
N ASP A 283 -27.46 -11.06 -12.00
CA ASP A 283 -28.85 -11.18 -12.40
C ASP A 283 -29.71 -10.08 -11.76
N ASP A 284 -29.46 -9.72 -10.49
CA ASP A 284 -30.12 -8.57 -9.84
C ASP A 284 -29.94 -7.28 -10.66
N ILE A 285 -28.72 -7.04 -11.18
CA ILE A 285 -28.43 -5.87 -12.00
C ILE A 285 -29.12 -5.96 -13.35
N LEU A 286 -29.05 -7.12 -14.04
CA LEU A 286 -29.59 -7.28 -15.39
C LEU A 286 -31.12 -7.22 -15.42
N ASP A 287 -31.79 -7.83 -14.46
CA ASP A 287 -33.26 -7.81 -14.35
C ASP A 287 -33.83 -6.41 -14.09
N ASN A 288 -33.00 -5.51 -13.54
CA ASN A 288 -33.40 -4.14 -13.22
C ASN A 288 -32.68 -3.07 -14.07
N ILE A 289 -31.97 -3.47 -15.13
CA ILE A 289 -31.01 -2.62 -15.85
C ILE A 289 -31.62 -1.31 -16.36
N SER A 290 -32.85 -1.32 -16.88
CA SER A 290 -33.51 -0.11 -17.40
C SER A 290 -33.72 0.93 -16.30
N LYS A 291 -34.20 0.52 -15.13
CA LYS A 291 -34.43 1.40 -13.96
C LYS A 291 -33.11 1.89 -13.37
N LEU A 292 -32.12 1.02 -13.31
CA LEU A 292 -30.77 1.37 -12.79
C LEU A 292 -30.08 2.38 -13.67
N ARG A 293 -30.23 2.28 -15.00
CA ARG A 293 -29.67 3.26 -15.96
C ARG A 293 -30.31 4.64 -15.79
N GLU A 294 -31.61 4.71 -15.53
CA GLU A 294 -32.31 5.97 -15.24
C GLU A 294 -31.86 6.59 -13.91
N LEU A 295 -31.62 5.76 -12.87
CA LEU A 295 -31.30 6.21 -11.53
C LEU A 295 -29.82 6.57 -11.35
N ALA A 296 -28.91 5.70 -11.78
CA ALA A 296 -27.48 5.79 -11.53
C ALA A 296 -26.64 6.10 -12.78
N GLY A 297 -27.27 6.14 -13.95
CA GLY A 297 -26.60 6.26 -15.24
C GLY A 297 -25.88 4.99 -15.69
N ASP A 298 -25.46 4.95 -16.94
CA ASP A 298 -24.78 3.78 -17.53
C ASP A 298 -23.48 3.46 -16.78
N ARG A 299 -22.69 4.49 -16.41
CA ARG A 299 -21.43 4.30 -15.69
C ARG A 299 -21.64 3.71 -14.28
N GLY A 300 -22.67 4.12 -13.54
CA GLY A 300 -23.00 3.54 -12.26
C GLY A 300 -23.33 2.04 -12.34
N VAL A 301 -24.11 1.66 -13.38
CA VAL A 301 -24.40 0.25 -13.66
C VAL A 301 -23.14 -0.54 -14.02
N LEU A 302 -22.27 0.00 -14.88
CA LEU A 302 -21.01 -0.63 -15.25
C LEU A 302 -20.09 -0.83 -14.03
N ARG A 303 -20.01 0.15 -13.13
CA ARG A 303 -19.25 0.08 -11.87
C ARG A 303 -19.79 -0.99 -10.93
N ALA A 304 -21.12 -1.15 -10.85
CA ALA A 304 -21.73 -2.24 -10.08
C ALA A 304 -21.38 -3.62 -10.67
N ILE A 305 -21.44 -3.78 -11.99
CA ILE A 305 -21.02 -5.00 -12.70
C ILE A 305 -19.52 -5.27 -12.44
N HIS A 306 -18.68 -4.22 -12.48
CA HIS A 306 -17.27 -4.37 -12.13
C HIS A 306 -17.10 -4.94 -10.73
N PHE A 307 -17.73 -4.32 -9.72
CA PHE A 307 -17.61 -4.74 -8.33
C PHE A 307 -17.96 -6.22 -8.14
N ILE A 308 -19.12 -6.66 -8.63
CA ILE A 308 -19.59 -8.05 -8.45
C ILE A 308 -18.57 -9.03 -9.07
N ARG A 309 -18.13 -8.75 -10.31
CA ARG A 309 -17.18 -9.62 -11.02
C ARG A 309 -15.77 -9.52 -10.45
N GLU A 310 -15.37 -8.38 -9.92
CA GLU A 310 -14.05 -8.19 -9.33
C GLU A 310 -13.94 -8.97 -8.02
N ASN A 311 -14.98 -8.95 -7.22
CA ASN A 311 -15.08 -9.74 -5.99
C ASN A 311 -14.91 -11.24 -6.27
N GLU A 312 -15.58 -11.76 -7.31
CA GLU A 312 -15.40 -13.15 -7.77
C GLU A 312 -13.98 -13.43 -8.30
N ARG A 313 -13.33 -12.43 -8.91
CA ARG A 313 -11.96 -12.56 -9.42
C ARG A 313 -10.94 -12.69 -8.30
N VAL A 314 -11.08 -11.91 -7.25
CA VAL A 314 -10.19 -12.02 -6.07
C VAL A 314 -10.20 -13.45 -5.53
N GLN A 315 -11.37 -14.05 -5.36
CA GLN A 315 -11.47 -15.44 -4.92
C GLN A 315 -10.76 -16.43 -5.88
N LYS A 316 -10.88 -16.20 -7.20
CA LYS A 316 -10.18 -17.02 -8.21
C LYS A 316 -8.68 -16.80 -8.19
N GLU A 317 -8.20 -15.58 -7.94
CA GLU A 317 -6.79 -15.25 -7.79
C GLU A 317 -6.20 -15.93 -6.55
N VAL A 318 -6.88 -15.86 -5.41
CA VAL A 318 -6.49 -16.54 -4.16
C VAL A 318 -6.44 -18.05 -4.36
N ALA A 319 -7.48 -18.63 -4.96
CA ALA A 319 -7.51 -20.07 -5.24
C ALA A 319 -6.40 -20.51 -6.20
N ALA A 320 -6.12 -19.72 -7.24
CA ALA A 320 -5.04 -20.00 -8.20
C ALA A 320 -3.67 -19.98 -7.51
N LEU A 321 -3.40 -18.98 -6.67
CA LEU A 321 -2.16 -18.88 -5.90
C LEU A 321 -2.01 -20.04 -4.90
N SER A 322 -3.07 -20.42 -4.22
CA SER A 322 -3.08 -21.54 -3.27
C SER A 322 -2.85 -22.90 -3.96
N ASN A 323 -3.25 -23.01 -5.23
CA ASN A 323 -3.03 -24.20 -6.06
C ASN A 323 -1.75 -24.10 -6.90
N GLU A 324 -0.92 -23.09 -6.69
CA GLU A 324 0.31 -22.83 -7.46
C GLU A 324 0.08 -22.70 -9.00
N ASP A 325 -1.11 -22.24 -9.41
CA ASP A 325 -1.50 -22.06 -10.81
C ASP A 325 -1.28 -20.59 -11.26
N ILE A 326 -0.04 -20.30 -11.66
CA ILE A 326 0.36 -18.96 -12.10
C ILE A 326 -0.38 -18.50 -13.36
N GLU A 327 -0.73 -19.41 -14.26
CA GLU A 327 -1.40 -19.05 -15.53
C GLU A 327 -2.84 -18.55 -15.26
N VAL A 328 -3.58 -19.28 -14.40
CA VAL A 328 -4.92 -18.86 -13.98
C VAL A 328 -4.86 -17.56 -13.19
N PHE A 329 -3.87 -17.38 -12.31
CA PHE A 329 -3.66 -16.12 -11.60
C PHE A 329 -3.46 -14.95 -12.58
N LEU A 330 -2.49 -15.03 -13.48
CA LEU A 330 -2.19 -13.96 -14.45
C LEU A 330 -3.37 -13.67 -15.39
N LYS A 331 -4.13 -14.69 -15.78
CA LYS A 331 -5.36 -14.53 -16.55
C LYS A 331 -6.41 -13.69 -15.80
N ASN A 332 -6.56 -13.90 -14.50
CA ASN A 332 -7.47 -13.10 -13.67
C ASN A 332 -6.97 -11.67 -13.46
N VAL A 333 -5.67 -11.46 -13.26
CA VAL A 333 -5.05 -10.13 -13.21
C VAL A 333 -5.33 -9.33 -14.50
N LYS A 334 -5.13 -9.96 -15.67
CA LYS A 334 -5.45 -9.34 -16.97
C LYS A 334 -6.95 -9.02 -17.09
N ALA A 335 -7.81 -9.93 -16.64
CA ALA A 335 -9.26 -9.72 -16.65
C ALA A 335 -9.68 -8.60 -15.70
N SER A 336 -9.02 -8.43 -14.55
CA SER A 336 -9.19 -7.30 -13.63
C SER A 336 -8.83 -5.98 -14.30
N GLY A 337 -7.66 -5.88 -14.96
CA GLY A 337 -7.26 -4.70 -15.73
C GLY A 337 -8.26 -4.34 -16.82
N ASN A 338 -8.73 -5.31 -17.58
CA ASN A 338 -9.78 -5.11 -18.59
C ASN A 338 -11.10 -4.63 -17.97
N SER A 339 -11.47 -5.13 -16.81
CA SER A 339 -12.67 -4.71 -16.08
C SER A 339 -12.55 -3.29 -15.54
N SER A 340 -11.39 -2.94 -15.01
CA SER A 340 -11.08 -1.56 -14.59
C SER A 340 -11.19 -0.58 -15.75
N TYR A 341 -10.63 -0.92 -16.93
CA TYR A 341 -10.71 -0.06 -18.10
C TYR A 341 -12.14 0.09 -18.62
N LYS A 342 -12.85 -1.03 -18.81
CA LYS A 342 -14.15 -1.07 -19.51
C LYS A 342 -15.33 -0.71 -18.64
N TYR A 343 -15.32 -1.13 -17.38
CA TYR A 343 -16.48 -1.08 -16.49
C TYR A 343 -16.30 -0.10 -15.35
N LEU A 344 -15.20 -0.19 -14.60
CA LEU A 344 -14.91 0.76 -13.51
C LEU A 344 -14.61 2.16 -14.06
N GLN A 345 -13.92 2.23 -15.21
CA GLN A 345 -13.52 3.46 -15.89
C GLN A 345 -12.68 4.38 -14.99
N ASN A 346 -11.63 3.81 -14.39
CA ASN A 346 -10.68 4.53 -13.56
C ASN A 346 -9.26 4.62 -14.18
N VAL A 347 -9.15 4.47 -15.49
CA VAL A 347 -7.85 4.52 -16.19
C VAL A 347 -7.49 5.93 -16.65
N TYR A 348 -8.49 6.75 -16.97
CA TYR A 348 -8.34 8.17 -17.35
C TYR A 348 -9.55 8.98 -16.91
N SER A 349 -9.34 10.30 -16.73
CA SER A 349 -10.44 11.23 -16.46
C SER A 349 -11.13 11.65 -17.74
N ASN A 350 -12.47 11.72 -17.73
CA ASN A 350 -13.26 12.30 -18.81
C ASN A 350 -13.16 13.84 -18.86
N ALA A 351 -12.72 14.46 -17.76
CA ALA A 351 -12.50 15.90 -17.69
C ALA A 351 -11.25 16.34 -18.46
N ASP A 352 -10.26 15.44 -18.58
CA ASP A 352 -9.02 15.69 -19.32
C ASP A 352 -8.70 14.52 -20.25
N VAL A 353 -9.26 14.55 -21.45
CA VAL A 353 -9.06 13.52 -22.47
C VAL A 353 -7.71 13.62 -23.19
N GLN A 354 -6.95 14.70 -22.97
CA GLN A 354 -5.65 14.89 -23.62
C GLN A 354 -4.50 14.29 -22.83
N HIS A 355 -4.64 14.13 -21.51
CA HIS A 355 -3.61 13.56 -20.64
C HIS A 355 -4.06 12.20 -20.10
N GLN A 356 -3.69 11.14 -20.82
CA GLN A 356 -4.05 9.75 -20.52
C GLN A 356 -2.80 8.88 -20.31
N ASN A 357 -1.95 9.28 -19.37
CA ASN A 357 -0.66 8.65 -19.15
C ASN A 357 -0.78 7.15 -18.81
N VAL A 358 -1.76 6.78 -17.99
CA VAL A 358 -2.01 5.38 -17.62
C VAL A 358 -2.44 4.56 -18.85
N SER A 359 -3.32 5.10 -19.70
CA SER A 359 -3.74 4.44 -20.96
C SER A 359 -2.56 4.20 -21.90
N ILE A 360 -1.66 5.20 -22.05
CA ILE A 360 -0.44 5.09 -22.86
C ILE A 360 0.47 4.00 -22.28
N ALA A 361 0.67 3.99 -20.96
CA ALA A 361 1.51 3.00 -20.29
C ALA A 361 0.97 1.57 -20.46
N LEU A 362 -0.35 1.38 -20.36
CA LEU A 362 -1.00 0.10 -20.60
C LEU A 362 -0.82 -0.35 -22.05
N ALA A 363 -1.08 0.51 -23.03
CA ALA A 363 -0.94 0.19 -24.46
C ALA A 363 0.50 -0.22 -24.81
N ILE A 364 1.51 0.51 -24.32
CA ILE A 364 2.93 0.18 -24.54
C ILE A 364 3.28 -1.15 -23.88
N SER A 365 2.75 -1.39 -22.65
CA SER A 365 2.99 -2.63 -21.92
C SER A 365 2.37 -3.84 -22.61
N GLU A 366 1.12 -3.75 -23.05
CA GLU A 366 0.43 -4.84 -23.76
C GLU A 366 1.14 -5.20 -25.06
N ASP A 367 1.56 -4.19 -25.85
CA ASP A 367 2.30 -4.38 -27.10
C ASP A 367 3.67 -5.05 -26.87
N PHE A 368 4.38 -4.66 -25.80
CA PHE A 368 5.68 -5.24 -25.48
C PHE A 368 5.57 -6.66 -24.91
N LEU A 369 4.64 -6.87 -24.00
CA LEU A 369 4.59 -8.11 -23.22
C LEU A 369 4.13 -9.31 -24.05
N GLY A 370 3.09 -9.15 -24.87
CA GLY A 370 2.50 -10.31 -25.57
C GLY A 370 2.20 -11.44 -24.58
N ASP A 371 2.93 -12.56 -24.73
CA ASP A 371 2.85 -13.73 -23.85
C ASP A 371 3.87 -13.69 -22.69
N ASN A 372 4.66 -12.62 -22.57
CA ASN A 372 5.69 -12.47 -21.52
C ASN A 372 5.19 -11.84 -20.25
N GLY A 373 3.90 -11.51 -20.15
CA GLY A 373 3.34 -10.95 -18.95
C GLY A 373 1.96 -10.34 -19.11
N VAL A 374 1.51 -9.69 -18.05
CA VAL A 374 0.20 -9.01 -18.01
C VAL A 374 0.34 -7.67 -17.29
N CYS A 375 -0.51 -6.70 -17.63
CA CYS A 375 -0.53 -5.40 -16.98
C CYS A 375 -1.96 -4.99 -16.61
N ARG A 376 -2.04 -4.05 -15.66
CA ARG A 376 -3.29 -3.42 -15.24
C ARG A 376 -3.02 -2.03 -14.66
N VAL A 377 -4.07 -1.21 -14.54
CA VAL A 377 -4.02 -0.02 -13.69
C VAL A 377 -3.74 -0.44 -12.24
N HIS A 378 -3.02 0.38 -11.49
CA HIS A 378 -2.62 0.10 -10.12
C HIS A 378 -3.22 1.15 -9.18
N GLY A 379 -3.85 0.68 -8.07
CA GLY A 379 -4.47 1.53 -7.06
C GLY A 379 -5.70 2.29 -7.59
N GLY A 380 -5.87 3.53 -7.15
CA GLY A 380 -7.07 4.33 -7.47
C GLY A 380 -7.29 4.63 -8.95
N GLY A 381 -6.24 4.63 -9.76
CA GLY A 381 -6.32 4.92 -11.19
C GLY A 381 -6.34 6.40 -11.52
N PHE A 382 -6.94 6.76 -12.66
CA PHE A 382 -7.02 8.06 -13.32
C PHE A 382 -5.66 8.71 -13.65
N ALA A 383 -4.68 8.57 -12.76
CA ALA A 383 -3.28 8.96 -12.90
C ALA A 383 -2.38 7.96 -12.14
N GLY A 384 -1.10 8.29 -11.96
CA GLY A 384 -0.18 7.53 -11.13
C GLY A 384 0.45 6.35 -11.85
N THR A 385 0.11 5.13 -11.45
CA THR A 385 0.91 3.96 -11.79
C THR A 385 0.14 2.85 -12.49
N ILE A 386 0.87 2.02 -13.24
CA ILE A 386 0.44 0.70 -13.69
C ILE A 386 1.23 -0.40 -12.98
N GLN A 387 0.60 -1.54 -12.81
CA GLN A 387 1.21 -2.77 -12.33
C GLN A 387 1.40 -3.75 -13.48
N THR A 388 2.55 -4.43 -13.49
CA THR A 388 2.88 -5.40 -14.53
C THR A 388 3.55 -6.61 -13.92
N PHE A 389 3.10 -7.80 -14.29
CA PHE A 389 3.78 -9.06 -14.01
C PHE A 389 4.55 -9.47 -15.26
N VAL A 390 5.89 -9.47 -15.20
CA VAL A 390 6.78 -9.64 -16.33
C VAL A 390 7.65 -10.87 -16.13
N LYS A 391 7.80 -11.73 -17.17
CA LYS A 391 8.77 -12.82 -17.11
C LYS A 391 10.17 -12.27 -16.83
N ASN A 392 10.91 -12.92 -15.94
CA ASN A 392 12.21 -12.45 -15.45
C ASN A 392 13.20 -12.12 -16.58
N GLU A 393 13.19 -12.91 -17.66
CA GLU A 393 14.03 -12.71 -18.84
C GLU A 393 13.72 -11.42 -19.63
N ALA A 394 12.49 -10.91 -19.56
CA ALA A 394 12.03 -9.70 -20.26
C ALA A 394 12.09 -8.43 -19.38
N VAL A 395 12.34 -8.55 -18.07
CA VAL A 395 12.28 -7.43 -17.12
C VAL A 395 13.20 -6.27 -17.50
N ALA A 396 14.45 -6.56 -17.82
CA ALA A 396 15.45 -5.50 -18.11
C ALA A 396 15.07 -4.69 -19.36
N GLU A 397 14.55 -5.36 -20.39
CA GLU A 397 14.13 -4.69 -21.62
C GLU A 397 12.82 -3.93 -21.42
N TYR A 398 11.87 -4.49 -20.67
CA TYR A 398 10.64 -3.83 -20.27
C TYR A 398 10.94 -2.55 -19.49
N GLN A 399 11.77 -2.63 -18.44
CA GLN A 399 12.17 -1.48 -17.64
C GLN A 399 12.79 -0.38 -18.50
N LYS A 400 13.73 -0.74 -19.38
CA LYS A 400 14.37 0.22 -20.32
C LYS A 400 13.35 0.89 -21.24
N LYS A 401 12.32 0.14 -21.70
CA LYS A 401 11.27 0.69 -22.56
C LYS A 401 10.39 1.68 -21.81
N MET A 402 9.97 1.36 -20.59
CA MET A 402 9.14 2.24 -19.76
C MET A 402 9.92 3.48 -19.31
N ASP A 403 11.17 3.33 -18.89
CA ASP A 403 12.04 4.44 -18.52
C ASP A 403 12.30 5.40 -19.68
N LYS A 404 12.39 4.89 -20.91
CA LYS A 404 12.53 5.74 -22.11
C LYS A 404 11.32 6.65 -22.34
N VAL A 405 10.12 6.18 -21.98
CA VAL A 405 8.87 6.94 -22.18
C VAL A 405 8.55 7.86 -21.01
N PHE A 406 8.67 7.35 -19.79
CA PHE A 406 8.22 8.05 -18.58
C PHE A 406 9.37 8.66 -17.76
N GLY A 407 10.61 8.52 -18.21
CA GLY A 407 11.81 9.03 -17.54
C GLY A 407 12.57 7.96 -16.77
N GLN A 408 13.86 8.20 -16.61
CA GLN A 408 14.76 7.27 -15.91
C GLN A 408 14.27 6.95 -14.50
N GLY A 409 14.16 5.65 -14.17
CA GLY A 409 13.68 5.16 -12.89
C GLY A 409 12.16 5.17 -12.73
N ALA A 410 11.39 5.42 -13.80
CA ALA A 410 9.94 5.35 -13.76
C ALA A 410 9.43 3.93 -13.51
N CYS A 411 10.11 2.92 -14.03
CA CYS A 411 9.76 1.51 -13.81
C CYS A 411 10.60 0.89 -12.68
N SER A 412 9.96 0.54 -11.59
CA SER A 412 10.56 -0.13 -10.43
C SER A 412 10.22 -1.61 -10.44
N VAL A 413 11.27 -2.45 -10.30
CA VAL A 413 11.12 -3.89 -10.12
C VAL A 413 11.02 -4.19 -8.64
N LEU A 414 9.94 -4.82 -8.21
CA LEU A 414 9.61 -5.08 -6.82
C LEU A 414 9.63 -6.58 -6.50
N LYS A 415 9.86 -6.90 -5.24
CA LYS A 415 9.71 -8.23 -4.66
C LYS A 415 8.62 -8.20 -3.60
N ILE A 416 7.90 -9.32 -3.50
CA ILE A 416 6.94 -9.50 -2.40
C ILE A 416 7.74 -9.76 -1.13
N ARG A 417 7.51 -8.92 -0.13
CA ARG A 417 8.18 -9.01 1.16
C ARG A 417 7.37 -9.89 2.11
N LYS A 418 8.02 -10.87 2.72
CA LYS A 418 7.43 -11.82 3.67
C LYS A 418 6.87 -11.14 4.93
N TYR A 419 7.50 -10.07 5.37
CA TYR A 419 7.20 -9.37 6.61
C TYR A 419 6.46 -8.07 6.36
N GLY A 420 5.43 -7.80 7.15
CA GLY A 420 4.84 -6.48 7.32
C GLY A 420 5.70 -5.58 8.20
N GLY A 421 5.04 -4.71 8.98
CA GLY A 421 5.71 -3.92 9.99
C GLY A 421 6.40 -4.81 11.01
N MET A 422 7.65 -4.47 11.40
CA MET A 422 8.46 -5.33 12.26
C MET A 422 9.57 -4.59 12.98
N LYS A 423 10.05 -5.17 14.08
CA LYS A 423 11.35 -4.87 14.67
C LYS A 423 12.43 -5.62 13.87
N VAL A 424 13.42 -4.90 13.37
CA VAL A 424 14.55 -5.48 12.62
C VAL A 424 15.62 -5.99 13.57
N LEU A 425 15.99 -5.14 14.55
CA LEU A 425 16.98 -5.40 15.60
C LEU A 425 16.57 -4.75 16.90
#